data_75f7131a099e9141bdf5a58eb035fb25
#
_entry.id   75f7131a099e9141bdf5a58eb035fb25
#
_cell.length_a   1.000
_cell.length_b   1.000
_cell.length_c   1.000
_cell.angle_alpha   90.00
_cell.angle_beta   90.00
_cell.angle_gamma   90.00
#
_symmetry.space_group_name_H-M   'P 1'
#
loop_
_entity.id
_entity.type
_entity.pdbx_description
1 polymer ?
#
loop_
_entity_poly.entity_id
_entity_poly.type
_entity_poly.pdbx_seq_one_letter_code
_entity_poly.pdbx_strand_id
1 'polypeptide(L)'
;IFDTHADERGQEVTAWLKRLVMLHDPNGNGYVTFGSNFMQWENGQKCGDILKLVGYNYGERLYAEHHKTHPDWMIYGSETASVVQSRGIYHFPLSQTVLADDDGQCSSLGNSCTGWGAKNTEECIIKDRDAEYCAGQFIWTGFDYIGEPTPYSTKNSYFGQYDTAGFPKDSAYVFRAEWTDYKKSPFVHIF
;
A
#
# COMPACT_ATOMS: atom_id res chain seq x y z
N ILE A 1 13.64 -3.58 -1.89
CA ILE A 1 13.01 -2.36 -1.35
C ILE A 1 14.12 -1.49 -0.81
N PHE A 2 14.20 -0.32 -1.34
CA PHE A 2 15.24 0.62 -0.99
C PHE A 2 14.52 1.85 -0.43
N ASP A 3 14.47 1.93 0.88
CA ASP A 3 13.87 3.05 1.57
C ASP A 3 14.92 4.13 1.73
N THR A 4 14.84 5.14 0.92
CA THR A 4 15.90 6.11 0.83
C THR A 4 15.53 7.45 1.44
N HIS A 5 16.18 7.75 2.49
CA HIS A 5 16.61 9.11 2.78
C HIS A 5 17.61 9.61 1.69
N ALA A 6 17.45 9.09 0.47
CA ALA A 6 18.43 9.08 -0.58
C ALA A 6 19.15 10.40 -0.76
N ASP A 7 20.26 10.52 -0.05
CA ASP A 7 21.31 11.48 -0.36
C ASP A 7 21.92 11.17 -1.75
N GLU A 8 22.95 11.87 -2.14
CA GLU A 8 23.64 11.66 -3.43
C GLU A 8 24.09 10.21 -3.61
N ARG A 9 24.53 9.54 -2.53
CA ARG A 9 24.93 8.13 -2.56
C ARG A 9 23.76 7.21 -2.84
N GLY A 10 22.56 7.52 -2.32
CA GLY A 10 21.34 6.77 -2.62
C GLY A 10 21.00 6.82 -4.11
N GLN A 11 21.18 7.97 -4.74
CA GLN A 11 20.97 8.14 -6.18
C GLN A 11 22.01 7.36 -7.01
N GLU A 12 23.28 7.39 -6.62
CA GLU A 12 24.33 6.59 -7.27
C GLU A 12 24.04 5.09 -7.17
N VAL A 13 23.62 4.61 -5.98
CA VAL A 13 23.25 3.20 -5.76
C VAL A 13 22.03 2.84 -6.60
N THR A 14 21.01 3.71 -6.66
CA THR A 14 19.83 3.50 -7.51
C THR A 14 20.22 3.33 -8.98
N ALA A 15 21.07 4.22 -9.50
CA ALA A 15 21.54 4.15 -10.88
C ALA A 15 22.40 2.90 -11.14
N TRP A 16 23.21 2.51 -10.17
CA TRP A 16 24.05 1.32 -10.27
C TRP A 16 23.20 0.04 -10.26
N LEU A 17 22.24 -0.09 -9.34
CA LEU A 17 21.33 -1.23 -9.28
C LEU A 17 20.48 -1.34 -10.56
N LYS A 18 19.97 -0.23 -11.09
CA LYS A 18 19.29 -0.22 -12.39
C LYS A 18 20.16 -0.81 -13.49
N ARG A 19 21.43 -0.38 -13.58
CA ARG A 19 22.36 -0.94 -14.57
C ARG A 19 22.61 -2.44 -14.39
N LEU A 20 22.73 -2.90 -13.14
CA LEU A 20 22.91 -4.33 -12.87
C LEU A 20 21.71 -5.16 -13.32
N VAL A 21 20.48 -4.70 -13.00
CA VAL A 21 19.28 -5.40 -13.48
C VAL A 21 19.25 -5.46 -14.99
N MET A 22 19.50 -4.34 -15.69
CA MET A 22 19.53 -4.29 -17.15
C MET A 22 20.61 -5.18 -17.76
N LEU A 23 21.76 -5.34 -17.08
CA LEU A 23 22.84 -6.24 -17.52
C LEU A 23 22.43 -7.72 -17.44
N HIS A 24 21.63 -8.08 -16.43
CA HIS A 24 21.17 -9.45 -16.20
C HIS A 24 19.79 -9.75 -16.81
N ASP A 25 19.11 -8.75 -17.35
CA ASP A 25 17.89 -8.88 -18.16
C ASP A 25 18.11 -8.33 -19.58
N PRO A 26 18.93 -9.01 -20.42
CA PRO A 26 19.30 -8.49 -21.74
C PRO A 26 18.13 -8.38 -22.70
N ASN A 27 17.02 -9.06 -22.42
CA ASN A 27 15.79 -8.99 -23.23
C ASN A 27 14.89 -7.82 -22.84
N GLY A 28 15.19 -7.11 -21.74
CA GLY A 28 14.39 -6.00 -21.27
C GLY A 28 12.96 -6.38 -20.89
N ASN A 29 12.77 -7.56 -20.28
CA ASN A 29 11.43 -8.08 -19.96
C ASN A 29 10.77 -7.38 -18.78
N GLY A 30 11.52 -6.65 -17.97
CA GLY A 30 11.04 -6.01 -16.77
C GLY A 30 11.52 -4.57 -16.61
N TYR A 31 10.71 -3.80 -15.91
CA TYR A 31 11.07 -2.46 -15.47
C TYR A 31 11.71 -2.51 -14.09
N VAL A 32 12.64 -1.58 -13.82
CA VAL A 32 13.24 -1.42 -12.50
C VAL A 32 12.45 -0.36 -11.73
N THR A 33 12.03 -0.70 -10.54
CA THR A 33 11.28 0.19 -9.67
C THR A 33 11.79 0.15 -8.24
N PHE A 34 11.24 0.98 -7.40
CA PHE A 34 11.42 0.97 -5.95
C PHE A 34 10.10 1.32 -5.26
N GLY A 35 9.97 0.97 -3.98
CA GLY A 35 8.90 1.45 -3.12
C GLY A 35 9.47 2.42 -2.10
N SER A 36 8.87 3.58 -1.91
CA SER A 36 9.38 4.58 -0.99
C SER A 36 8.31 5.16 -0.08
N ASN A 37 8.63 5.23 1.21
CA ASN A 37 7.85 5.95 2.22
C ASN A 37 8.08 7.47 2.17
N PHE A 38 9.08 7.93 1.43
CA PHE A 38 9.60 9.31 1.51
C PHE A 38 9.58 10.05 0.18
N MET A 39 8.57 9.81 -0.65
CA MET A 39 8.42 10.50 -1.93
C MET A 39 8.17 12.02 -1.81
N GLN A 40 7.83 12.51 -0.61
CA GLN A 40 7.77 13.94 -0.30
C GLN A 40 9.16 14.61 -0.27
N TRP A 41 10.24 13.84 -0.23
CA TRP A 41 11.58 14.38 -0.17
C TRP A 41 12.24 14.46 -1.55
N GLU A 42 12.92 15.56 -1.82
CA GLU A 42 13.60 15.81 -3.09
C GLU A 42 14.55 14.68 -3.50
N ASN A 43 15.28 14.12 -2.54
CA ASN A 43 16.19 13.00 -2.83
C ASN A 43 15.46 11.73 -3.26
N GLY A 44 14.29 11.43 -2.68
CA GLY A 44 13.42 10.33 -3.14
C GLY A 44 12.94 10.58 -4.56
N GLN A 45 12.54 11.80 -4.87
CA GLN A 45 12.11 12.19 -6.21
C GLN A 45 13.25 12.08 -7.24
N LYS A 46 14.49 12.44 -6.89
CA LYS A 46 15.67 12.23 -7.75
C LYS A 46 15.92 10.74 -8.06
N CYS A 47 15.66 9.84 -7.13
CA CYS A 47 15.68 8.40 -7.42
C CYS A 47 14.55 8.00 -8.38
N GLY A 48 13.36 8.58 -8.22
CA GLY A 48 12.25 8.44 -9.15
C GLY A 48 12.62 8.87 -10.57
N ASP A 49 13.33 9.98 -10.70
CA ASP A 49 13.82 10.48 -11.99
C ASP A 49 14.78 9.52 -12.70
N ILE A 50 15.53 8.74 -11.93
CA ILE A 50 16.41 7.71 -12.49
C ILE A 50 15.62 6.50 -12.99
N LEU A 51 14.59 6.09 -12.26
CA LEU A 51 13.84 4.86 -12.51
C LEU A 51 12.66 5.06 -13.45
N LYS A 52 11.93 6.15 -13.30
CA LYS A 52 10.71 6.53 -14.02
C LYS A 52 9.48 5.65 -13.73
N LEU A 53 9.66 4.47 -13.15
CA LEU A 53 8.58 3.68 -12.55
C LEU A 53 8.69 3.82 -11.04
N VAL A 54 7.73 4.50 -10.43
CA VAL A 54 7.84 5.03 -9.07
C VAL A 54 6.75 4.43 -8.19
N GLY A 55 7.18 3.61 -7.22
CA GLY A 55 6.32 3.02 -6.22
C GLY A 55 6.24 3.88 -4.96
N TYR A 56 5.03 4.10 -4.50
CA TYR A 56 4.74 4.85 -3.28
C TYR A 56 4.29 3.90 -2.18
N ASN A 57 4.94 3.98 -1.03
CA ASN A 57 4.44 3.35 0.17
C ASN A 57 3.65 4.42 0.95
N TYR A 58 2.32 4.23 1.06
CA TYR A 58 1.42 5.12 1.82
C TYR A 58 1.51 6.60 1.42
N GLY A 59 1.74 6.85 0.15
CA GLY A 59 1.99 8.19 -0.40
C GLY A 59 0.92 8.69 -1.37
N GLU A 60 -0.28 8.14 -1.35
CA GLU A 60 -1.38 8.43 -2.29
C GLU A 60 -1.73 9.93 -2.36
N ARG A 61 -1.52 10.64 -1.27
CA ARG A 61 -1.71 12.10 -1.19
C ARG A 61 -0.83 12.89 -2.15
N LEU A 62 0.28 12.31 -2.60
CA LEU A 62 1.27 12.96 -3.47
C LEU A 62 1.04 12.68 -4.96
N TYR A 63 0.20 11.72 -5.32
CA TYR A 63 0.03 11.28 -6.71
C TYR A 63 -0.27 12.43 -7.67
N ALA A 64 -1.28 13.25 -7.36
CA ALA A 64 -1.72 14.33 -8.24
C ALA A 64 -0.65 15.41 -8.44
N GLU A 65 0.07 15.76 -7.38
CA GLU A 65 1.15 16.73 -7.43
C GLU A 65 2.33 16.21 -8.26
N HIS A 66 2.77 14.98 -7.96
CA HIS A 66 3.91 14.38 -8.63
C HIS A 66 3.61 14.04 -10.10
N HIS A 67 2.41 13.61 -10.42
CA HIS A 67 2.00 13.44 -11.82
C HIS A 67 2.10 14.75 -12.62
N LYS A 68 1.75 15.89 -11.99
CA LYS A 68 1.84 17.20 -12.62
C LYS A 68 3.29 17.68 -12.78
N THR A 69 4.13 17.45 -11.78
CA THR A 69 5.53 17.94 -11.75
C THR A 69 6.49 16.99 -12.46
N HIS A 70 6.16 15.71 -12.54
CA HIS A 70 6.94 14.66 -13.20
C HIS A 70 6.03 13.85 -14.16
N PRO A 71 5.61 14.44 -15.28
CA PRO A 71 4.63 13.84 -16.18
C PRO A 71 5.15 12.58 -16.92
N ASP A 72 6.43 12.31 -16.84
CA ASP A 72 7.09 11.13 -17.41
C ASP A 72 7.24 9.97 -16.40
N TRP A 73 6.74 10.14 -15.18
CA TRP A 73 6.71 9.05 -14.20
C TRP A 73 5.48 8.14 -14.39
N MET A 74 5.74 6.86 -14.34
CA MET A 74 4.69 5.85 -14.14
C MET A 74 4.53 5.63 -12.64
N ILE A 75 3.39 6.03 -12.09
CA ILE A 75 3.10 6.02 -10.65
C ILE A 75 2.28 4.78 -10.30
N TYR A 76 2.60 4.14 -9.18
CA TYR A 76 1.78 3.09 -8.59
C TYR A 76 1.94 3.04 -7.06
N GLY A 77 0.96 2.47 -6.37
CA GLY A 77 1.07 2.18 -4.94
C GLY A 77 1.83 0.88 -4.73
N SER A 78 3.09 0.95 -4.29
CA SER A 78 3.89 -0.24 -3.99
C SER A 78 3.54 -0.88 -2.66
N GLU A 79 3.10 -0.08 -1.70
CA GLU A 79 2.41 -0.50 -0.48
C GLU A 79 1.31 0.51 -0.16
N THR A 80 0.09 0.02 0.00
CA THR A 80 -1.07 0.82 0.34
C THR A 80 -1.88 0.16 1.46
N ALA A 81 -2.96 0.77 1.87
CA ALA A 81 -3.85 0.33 2.95
C ALA A 81 -3.20 0.38 4.34
N SER A 82 -2.57 -0.69 4.81
CA SER A 82 -2.09 -0.82 6.20
C SER A 82 -3.19 -0.56 7.23
N VAL A 83 -4.37 -1.02 6.94
CA VAL A 83 -5.49 -1.05 7.88
C VAL A 83 -5.37 -2.30 8.73
N VAL A 84 -5.50 -2.14 10.02
CA VAL A 84 -5.32 -3.21 11.01
C VAL A 84 -6.68 -3.78 11.41
N GLN A 85 -6.84 -5.09 11.38
CA GLN A 85 -8.15 -5.71 11.53
C GLN A 85 -8.07 -7.05 12.27
N SER A 86 -9.03 -7.28 13.16
CA SER A 86 -9.31 -8.58 13.76
C SER A 86 -10.63 -9.11 13.24
N ARG A 87 -10.66 -10.32 12.71
CA ARG A 87 -11.90 -10.92 12.20
C ARG A 87 -12.96 -11.05 13.30
N GLY A 88 -14.16 -10.52 13.04
CA GLY A 88 -15.31 -10.63 13.94
C GLY A 88 -15.31 -9.66 15.14
N ILE A 89 -14.46 -8.62 15.12
CA ILE A 89 -14.45 -7.53 16.09
C ILE A 89 -14.99 -6.28 15.41
N TYR A 90 -15.92 -5.58 16.05
CA TYR A 90 -16.61 -4.45 15.45
C TYR A 90 -16.66 -3.26 16.41
N HIS A 91 -16.09 -2.13 16.01
CA HIS A 91 -16.11 -0.87 16.74
C HIS A 91 -16.98 0.16 16.02
N PHE A 92 -18.04 0.59 16.62
CA PHE A 92 -18.97 1.57 16.08
C PHE A 92 -18.80 2.96 16.74
N PRO A 93 -19.12 4.04 16.05
CA PRO A 93 -19.60 4.12 14.66
C PRO A 93 -18.46 3.96 13.64
N LEU A 94 -18.79 3.49 12.44
CA LEU A 94 -17.86 3.36 11.31
C LEU A 94 -17.12 4.65 10.94
N SER A 95 -17.75 5.79 11.20
CA SER A 95 -17.18 7.11 10.93
C SER A 95 -16.01 7.48 11.87
N GLN A 96 -15.83 6.74 12.96
CA GLN A 96 -14.75 6.98 13.91
C GLN A 96 -13.56 6.10 13.57
N THR A 97 -12.45 6.74 13.22
CA THR A 97 -11.16 6.05 13.09
C THR A 97 -10.52 5.89 14.47
N VAL A 98 -10.04 4.69 14.77
CA VAL A 98 -9.33 4.35 16.00
C VAL A 98 -7.88 4.01 15.65
N LEU A 99 -6.92 4.54 16.42
CA LEU A 99 -5.54 4.13 16.26
C LEU A 99 -5.36 2.69 16.79
N ALA A 100 -4.72 1.86 16.01
CA ALA A 100 -4.54 0.45 16.31
C ALA A 100 -3.74 0.22 17.60
N ASP A 101 -2.80 1.10 17.92
CA ASP A 101 -2.01 1.01 19.17
C ASP A 101 -2.83 1.33 20.42
N ASP A 102 -3.93 2.05 20.28
CA ASP A 102 -4.87 2.34 21.36
C ASP A 102 -5.91 1.23 21.55
N ASP A 103 -5.99 0.29 20.60
CA ASP A 103 -6.97 -0.78 20.56
C ASP A 103 -6.32 -2.12 20.21
N GLY A 104 -6.06 -2.96 21.20
CA GLY A 104 -5.52 -4.31 20.99
C GLY A 104 -6.47 -5.27 20.25
N GLN A 105 -7.73 -4.87 19.97
CA GLN A 105 -8.73 -5.61 19.22
C GLN A 105 -9.22 -4.77 18.03
N CYS A 106 -8.44 -4.72 16.99
CA CYS A 106 -8.71 -3.89 15.83
C CYS A 106 -10.03 -4.26 15.14
N SER A 107 -10.79 -3.25 14.73
CA SER A 107 -12.11 -3.43 14.14
C SER A 107 -12.06 -4.07 12.75
N SER A 108 -12.91 -5.08 12.53
CA SER A 108 -13.14 -5.69 11.21
C SER A 108 -13.71 -4.74 10.16
N LEU A 109 -14.31 -3.62 10.61
CA LEU A 109 -14.90 -2.62 9.72
C LEU A 109 -13.86 -1.79 8.95
N GLY A 110 -12.57 -2.01 9.18
CA GLY A 110 -11.50 -1.28 8.53
C GLY A 110 -11.32 0.15 9.03
N ASN A 111 -11.84 0.48 10.20
CA ASN A 111 -11.69 1.79 10.83
C ASN A 111 -10.61 1.83 11.92
N SER A 112 -9.83 0.78 12.09
CA SER A 112 -8.59 0.81 12.88
C SER A 112 -7.41 1.04 11.97
N CYS A 113 -6.57 2.02 12.27
CA CYS A 113 -5.46 2.43 11.40
C CYS A 113 -4.15 2.60 12.17
N THR A 114 -3.05 2.69 11.44
CA THR A 114 -1.70 2.88 12.00
C THR A 114 -1.30 4.36 12.12
N GLY A 115 -2.10 5.28 11.63
CA GLY A 115 -1.76 6.70 11.59
C GLY A 115 -0.86 7.12 10.42
N TRP A 116 -0.14 6.19 9.79
CA TRP A 116 0.69 6.42 8.60
C TRP A 116 0.14 5.72 7.34
N GLY A 117 -0.67 4.69 7.49
CA GLY A 117 -1.42 4.07 6.41
C GLY A 117 -2.72 4.81 6.08
N ALA A 118 -3.59 4.18 5.32
CA ALA A 118 -4.93 4.69 5.03
C ALA A 118 -5.77 4.79 6.31
N LYS A 119 -6.68 5.74 6.36
CA LYS A 119 -7.62 5.88 7.48
C LYS A 119 -8.61 4.73 7.56
N ASN A 120 -8.94 4.18 6.39
CA ASN A 120 -9.78 3.00 6.24
C ASN A 120 -9.56 2.39 4.84
N THR A 121 -10.14 1.23 4.62
CA THR A 121 -10.02 0.49 3.36
C THR A 121 -10.59 1.26 2.17
N GLU A 122 -11.70 1.97 2.34
CA GLU A 122 -12.36 2.72 1.28
C GLU A 122 -11.50 3.90 0.79
N GLU A 123 -10.86 4.63 1.70
CA GLU A 123 -9.97 5.74 1.34
C GLU A 123 -8.84 5.27 0.43
N CYS A 124 -8.23 4.13 0.76
CA CYS A 124 -7.17 3.51 -0.03
C CYS A 124 -7.65 3.21 -1.46
N ILE A 125 -8.83 2.60 -1.60
CA ILE A 125 -9.40 2.24 -2.89
C ILE A 125 -9.70 3.49 -3.74
N ILE A 126 -10.35 4.49 -3.13
CA ILE A 126 -10.76 5.72 -3.83
C ILE A 126 -9.55 6.48 -4.38
N LYS A 127 -8.49 6.60 -3.59
CA LYS A 127 -7.28 7.32 -3.99
C LYS A 127 -6.59 6.71 -5.20
N ASP A 128 -6.61 5.39 -5.32
CA ASP A 128 -6.05 4.68 -6.47
C ASP A 128 -6.99 4.73 -7.67
N ARG A 129 -8.26 4.34 -7.47
CA ARG A 129 -9.28 4.26 -8.53
C ARG A 129 -9.48 5.58 -9.26
N ASP A 130 -9.51 6.69 -8.52
CA ASP A 130 -9.82 8.01 -9.08
C ASP A 130 -8.57 8.71 -9.66
N ALA A 131 -7.41 8.08 -9.61
CA ALA A 131 -6.16 8.54 -10.21
C ALA A 131 -5.90 7.81 -11.54
N GLU A 132 -6.53 8.25 -12.63
CA GLU A 132 -6.44 7.63 -13.96
C GLU A 132 -5.00 7.44 -14.48
N TYR A 133 -4.05 8.21 -13.96
CA TYR A 133 -2.62 8.14 -14.26
C TYR A 133 -1.85 7.16 -13.36
N CYS A 134 -2.51 6.57 -12.35
CA CYS A 134 -1.93 5.56 -11.47
C CYS A 134 -2.08 4.18 -12.09
N ALA A 135 -1.01 3.40 -12.10
CA ALA A 135 -1.00 2.06 -12.69
C ALA A 135 -1.64 0.98 -11.80
N GLY A 136 -2.13 1.36 -10.62
CA GLY A 136 -2.74 0.45 -9.65
C GLY A 136 -1.97 0.40 -8.33
N GLN A 137 -2.34 -0.55 -7.47
CA GLN A 137 -1.78 -0.64 -6.13
C GLN A 137 -1.52 -2.08 -5.68
N PHE A 138 -0.57 -2.22 -4.77
CA PHE A 138 -0.34 -3.42 -3.99
C PHE A 138 -0.64 -3.13 -2.53
N ILE A 139 -1.60 -3.85 -1.97
CA ILE A 139 -2.02 -3.62 -0.59
C ILE A 139 -1.09 -4.30 0.42
N TRP A 140 -0.81 -3.64 1.52
CA TRP A 140 -0.17 -4.22 2.68
C TRP A 140 -1.25 -4.64 3.69
N THR A 141 -1.61 -5.94 3.82
CA THR A 141 -1.02 -7.06 3.11
C THR A 141 -2.06 -8.15 2.86
N GLY A 142 -1.71 -9.21 2.15
CA GLY A 142 -2.65 -10.29 1.83
C GLY A 142 -3.06 -11.10 3.05
N PHE A 143 -2.12 -11.50 3.89
CA PHE A 143 -2.34 -12.34 5.08
C PHE A 143 -1.77 -11.71 6.33
N ASP A 144 -2.39 -11.98 7.48
CA ASP A 144 -1.75 -11.76 8.76
C ASP A 144 -0.47 -12.59 8.85
N TYR A 145 0.53 -12.10 9.55
CA TYR A 145 1.80 -12.78 9.66
C TYR A 145 2.36 -12.75 11.09
N ILE A 146 3.16 -13.76 11.41
CA ILE A 146 3.86 -13.90 12.69
C ILE A 146 5.13 -13.04 12.65
N GLY A 147 5.41 -12.38 13.73
CA GLY A 147 6.50 -11.41 13.87
C GLY A 147 6.01 -9.98 13.59
N GLU A 148 6.79 -9.01 14.06
CA GLU A 148 6.47 -7.58 13.93
C GLU A 148 5.01 -7.23 14.28
N PRO A 149 4.52 -7.65 15.48
CA PRO A 149 3.10 -7.56 15.79
C PRO A 149 2.62 -6.11 15.73
N THR A 150 1.48 -5.94 15.06
CA THR A 150 0.79 -4.66 14.98
C THR A 150 -0.70 -4.90 15.17
N PRO A 151 -1.32 -4.35 16.23
CA PRO A 151 -0.69 -3.62 17.35
C PRO A 151 0.39 -4.41 18.12
N TYR A 152 1.31 -3.72 18.75
CA TYR A 152 2.47 -4.33 19.43
C TYR A 152 2.11 -5.40 20.49
N SER A 153 0.98 -5.23 21.16
CA SER A 153 0.48 -6.14 22.19
C SER A 153 -0.22 -7.39 21.64
N THR A 154 -0.32 -7.55 20.33
CA THR A 154 -1.04 -8.66 19.69
C THR A 154 -0.12 -9.85 19.37
N LYS A 155 -0.72 -10.96 18.96
CA LYS A 155 0.03 -12.19 18.61
C LYS A 155 0.74 -12.10 17.27
N ASN A 156 0.14 -11.37 16.34
CA ASN A 156 0.54 -11.27 14.94
C ASN A 156 0.46 -9.82 14.49
N SER A 157 0.98 -9.55 13.30
CA SER A 157 0.64 -8.35 12.55
C SER A 157 -0.72 -8.54 11.89
N TYR A 158 -1.69 -7.66 12.20
CA TYR A 158 -3.08 -7.78 11.78
C TYR A 158 -3.43 -7.00 10.51
N PHE A 159 -2.46 -6.81 9.62
CA PHE A 159 -2.64 -6.10 8.35
C PHE A 159 -3.33 -6.92 7.25
N GLY A 160 -3.43 -8.23 7.42
CA GLY A 160 -3.93 -9.12 6.39
C GLY A 160 -5.39 -8.86 6.01
N GLN A 161 -5.70 -9.10 4.74
CA GLN A 161 -7.07 -9.27 4.27
C GLN A 161 -7.63 -10.63 4.68
N TYR A 162 -6.73 -11.57 4.94
CA TYR A 162 -7.00 -12.90 5.47
C TYR A 162 -6.24 -13.09 6.78
N ASP A 163 -6.84 -13.79 7.73
CA ASP A 163 -6.16 -14.14 8.97
C ASP A 163 -5.11 -15.25 8.75
N THR A 164 -4.33 -15.56 9.80
CA THR A 164 -3.28 -16.60 9.72
C THR A 164 -3.82 -18.02 9.43
N ALA A 165 -5.11 -18.24 9.60
CA ALA A 165 -5.78 -19.50 9.26
C ALA A 165 -6.37 -19.51 7.84
N GLY A 166 -6.23 -18.41 7.10
CA GLY A 166 -6.71 -18.26 5.73
C GLY A 166 -8.19 -17.88 5.61
N PHE A 167 -8.82 -17.42 6.69
CA PHE A 167 -10.18 -16.92 6.62
C PHE A 167 -10.21 -15.45 6.22
N PRO A 168 -11.09 -15.05 5.28
CA PRO A 168 -11.23 -13.67 4.88
C PRO A 168 -11.76 -12.79 6.02
N LYS A 169 -11.23 -11.58 6.11
CA LYS A 169 -11.76 -10.50 6.95
C LYS A 169 -12.72 -9.64 6.12
N ASP A 170 -13.46 -8.73 6.74
CA ASP A 170 -14.47 -7.94 6.05
C ASP A 170 -13.88 -7.07 4.94
N SER A 171 -12.69 -6.52 5.12
CA SER A 171 -11.99 -5.76 4.07
C SER A 171 -11.68 -6.55 2.80
N ALA A 172 -11.46 -7.86 2.90
CA ALA A 172 -11.27 -8.71 1.71
C ALA A 172 -12.49 -8.65 0.77
N TYR A 173 -13.67 -8.54 1.35
CA TYR A 173 -14.91 -8.40 0.58
C TYR A 173 -15.09 -6.99 0.01
N VAL A 174 -14.59 -5.96 0.68
CA VAL A 174 -14.57 -4.59 0.14
C VAL A 174 -13.68 -4.53 -1.10
N PHE A 175 -12.44 -5.04 -1.03
CA PHE A 175 -11.54 -5.14 -2.19
C PHE A 175 -12.15 -6.01 -3.30
N ARG A 176 -12.78 -7.13 -2.95
CA ARG A 176 -13.47 -7.97 -3.93
C ARG A 176 -14.58 -7.21 -4.64
N ALA A 177 -15.39 -6.43 -3.91
CA ALA A 177 -16.46 -5.63 -4.49
C ALA A 177 -15.93 -4.64 -5.51
N GLU A 178 -14.83 -3.99 -5.21
CA GLU A 178 -14.24 -2.95 -6.04
C GLU A 178 -13.49 -3.52 -7.25
N TRP A 179 -12.75 -4.61 -7.06
CA TRP A 179 -11.84 -5.15 -8.09
C TRP A 179 -12.47 -6.21 -9.00
N THR A 180 -13.72 -6.63 -8.73
CA THR A 180 -14.40 -7.60 -9.59
C THR A 180 -15.57 -6.95 -10.34
N ASP A 181 -15.81 -7.43 -11.57
CA ASP A 181 -16.98 -7.03 -12.32
C ASP A 181 -18.24 -7.66 -11.71
N TYR A 182 -19.05 -6.84 -11.05
CA TYR A 182 -20.27 -7.28 -10.37
C TYR A 182 -21.29 -7.93 -11.32
N LYS A 183 -21.24 -7.64 -12.63
CA LYS A 183 -22.10 -8.28 -13.63
C LYS A 183 -21.71 -9.72 -13.92
N LYS A 184 -20.41 -10.02 -13.77
CA LYS A 184 -19.88 -11.38 -13.99
C LYS A 184 -19.81 -12.19 -12.70
N SER A 185 -19.58 -11.54 -11.57
CA SER A 185 -19.44 -12.18 -10.26
C SER A 185 -20.16 -11.38 -9.18
N PRO A 186 -21.52 -11.30 -9.23
CA PRO A 186 -22.27 -10.57 -8.22
C PRO A 186 -22.15 -11.27 -6.86
N PHE A 187 -22.01 -10.48 -5.81
CA PHE A 187 -22.04 -10.97 -4.44
C PHE A 187 -22.50 -9.87 -3.48
N VAL A 188 -22.93 -10.29 -2.29
CA VAL A 188 -23.27 -9.40 -1.18
C VAL A 188 -22.53 -9.91 0.05
N HIS A 189 -21.94 -9.02 0.80
CA HIS A 189 -21.36 -9.28 2.11
C HIS A 189 -22.10 -8.46 3.15
N ILE A 190 -22.49 -9.10 4.24
CA ILE A 190 -23.16 -8.48 5.38
C ILE A 190 -22.38 -8.91 6.64
N PHE A 191 -22.03 -7.97 7.48
CA PHE A 191 -21.34 -8.19 8.74
C PHE A 191 -22.23 -7.84 9.93
#